data_81103dbf63b2d1b8f97e16e6bcc234eb
#
_entry.id   81103dbf63b2d1b8f97e16e6bcc234eb
#
_cell.length_a   1.000
_cell.length_b   1.000
_cell.length_c   1.000
_cell.angle_alpha   90.00
_cell.angle_beta   90.00
_cell.angle_gamma   90.00
#
_symmetry.space_group_name_H-M   'P 1'
#
loop_
_entity.id
_entity.type
_entity.pdbx_description
1 polymer ?
#
loop_
_entity_poly.entity_id
_entity_poly.type
_entity_poly.pdbx_seq_one_letter_code
_entity_poly.pdbx_strand_id
1 'polypeptide(L)'
;MRNTRPSAAQVAIAPRGLGVVVTEKGTSLIDTFSFRHNGTLDSAVTHASSGSTPYGFDISQNGTLVVSEAVAGAASSYSLTARGAFSTISGSIGDDQKAPCWLVITKDGRFAYTANAGSSSISGYKLDHDGSLQLLDSNGVTASTGENGKPLDVAVDHNQHLYALDAGNHVIDGFAIGNAGALTPVSSTTGMPETMVGIAAF
;
A
#
# COMPACT_ATOMS: atom_id res chain seq x y z
N MET A 1 20.59 -10.98 14.84
CA MET A 1 19.49 -11.82 15.37
C MET A 1 18.26 -11.51 14.55
N ARG A 2 17.60 -12.50 13.93
CA ARG A 2 16.30 -12.27 13.29
C ARG A 2 15.30 -11.89 14.38
N ASN A 3 14.55 -10.81 14.18
CA ASN A 3 13.41 -10.49 15.04
C ASN A 3 12.40 -11.64 14.89
N THR A 4 12.11 -12.33 15.97
CA THR A 4 11.18 -13.48 15.97
C THR A 4 9.75 -13.08 16.33
N ARG A 5 9.49 -11.77 16.51
CA ARG A 5 8.15 -11.26 16.81
C ARG A 5 7.47 -10.83 15.51
N PRO A 6 6.31 -11.38 15.14
CA PRO A 6 5.61 -11.09 13.91
C PRO A 6 5.34 -9.60 13.70
N SER A 7 4.79 -8.91 14.70
CA SER A 7 4.45 -7.50 14.62
C SER A 7 3.61 -7.20 13.36
N ALA A 8 2.37 -7.69 13.33
CA ALA A 8 1.45 -7.43 12.24
C ALA A 8 1.31 -5.92 11.97
N ALA A 9 1.30 -5.53 10.70
CA ALA A 9 1.11 -4.15 10.28
C ALA A 9 -0.32 -3.91 9.79
N GLN A 10 -0.82 -4.75 8.90
CA GLN A 10 -2.17 -4.64 8.35
C GLN A 10 -2.82 -6.02 8.24
N VAL A 11 -4.16 -6.03 8.37
CA VAL A 11 -5.02 -7.16 8.03
C VAL A 11 -6.16 -6.68 7.15
N ALA A 12 -6.45 -7.40 6.07
CA ALA A 12 -7.60 -7.11 5.22
C ALA A 12 -8.21 -8.37 4.62
N ILE A 13 -9.51 -8.29 4.31
CA ILE A 13 -10.23 -9.32 3.58
C ILE A 13 -10.03 -9.06 2.08
N ALA A 14 -9.53 -10.06 1.37
CA ALA A 14 -9.36 -9.98 -0.08
C ALA A 14 -10.72 -10.00 -0.81
N PRO A 15 -10.86 -9.24 -1.92
CA PRO A 15 -12.11 -9.20 -2.69
C PRO A 15 -12.56 -10.59 -3.13
N ARG A 16 -13.88 -10.74 -3.40
CA ARG A 16 -14.50 -11.98 -3.92
C ARG A 16 -14.27 -13.22 -3.06
N GLY A 17 -14.00 -13.03 -1.73
CA GLY A 17 -13.78 -14.16 -0.83
C GLY A 17 -12.47 -14.91 -1.06
N LEU A 18 -11.47 -14.26 -1.64
CA LEU A 18 -10.13 -14.85 -1.85
C LEU A 18 -9.41 -15.17 -0.53
N GLY A 19 -9.88 -14.64 0.61
CA GLY A 19 -9.34 -14.93 1.92
C GLY A 19 -9.02 -13.69 2.74
N VAL A 20 -8.15 -13.87 3.74
CA VAL A 20 -7.60 -12.79 4.57
C VAL A 20 -6.09 -12.73 4.35
N VAL A 21 -5.55 -11.53 4.27
CA VAL A 21 -4.11 -11.28 4.16
C VAL A 21 -3.65 -10.51 5.39
N VAL A 22 -2.47 -10.85 5.91
CA VAL A 22 -1.80 -10.15 7.01
C VAL A 22 -0.35 -9.90 6.62
N THR A 23 0.14 -8.68 6.78
CA THR A 23 1.57 -8.37 6.67
C THR A 23 2.23 -8.38 8.03
N GLU A 24 3.39 -9.03 8.12
CA GLU A 24 4.20 -9.13 9.34
C GLU A 24 5.50 -8.35 9.17
N LYS A 25 5.51 -7.10 9.63
CA LYS A 25 6.68 -6.21 9.48
C LYS A 25 7.91 -6.66 10.28
N GLY A 26 7.71 -7.42 11.35
CA GLY A 26 8.81 -7.89 12.21
C GLY A 26 9.56 -9.09 11.67
N THR A 27 8.93 -9.91 10.84
CA THR A 27 9.46 -11.15 10.29
C THR A 27 9.70 -11.10 8.79
N SER A 28 9.20 -10.05 8.11
CA SER A 28 9.19 -9.90 6.65
C SER A 28 8.41 -11.04 5.97
N LEU A 29 7.24 -11.33 6.53
CA LEU A 29 6.33 -12.37 6.04
C LEU A 29 4.97 -11.78 5.65
N ILE A 30 4.26 -12.53 4.82
CA ILE A 30 2.87 -12.28 4.44
C ILE A 30 2.10 -13.56 4.72
N ASP A 31 1.09 -13.49 5.59
CA ASP A 31 0.22 -14.62 5.88
C ASP A 31 -1.08 -14.52 5.09
N THR A 32 -1.51 -15.64 4.53
CA THR A 32 -2.81 -15.78 3.86
C THR A 32 -3.66 -16.84 4.53
N PHE A 33 -4.97 -16.58 4.59
CA PHE A 33 -5.95 -17.47 5.20
C PHE A 33 -7.10 -17.67 4.22
N SER A 34 -7.44 -18.89 3.88
CA SER A 34 -8.62 -19.20 3.07
C SER A 34 -9.88 -19.29 3.92
N PHE A 35 -11.05 -18.99 3.35
CA PHE A 35 -12.33 -19.21 3.99
C PHE A 35 -12.80 -20.66 3.77
N ARG A 36 -13.26 -21.30 4.84
CA ARG A 36 -14.02 -22.54 4.80
C ARG A 36 -15.48 -22.27 4.42
N HIS A 37 -16.18 -23.30 3.99
CA HIS A 37 -17.61 -23.20 3.67
C HIS A 37 -18.51 -22.70 4.82
N ASN A 38 -18.09 -22.92 6.07
CA ASN A 38 -18.80 -22.44 7.26
C ASN A 38 -18.43 -21.01 7.68
N GLY A 39 -17.63 -20.29 6.88
CA GLY A 39 -17.18 -18.92 7.14
C GLY A 39 -16.01 -18.80 8.11
N THR A 40 -15.48 -19.89 8.66
CA THR A 40 -14.25 -19.85 9.46
C THR A 40 -13.01 -19.81 8.57
N LEU A 41 -11.88 -19.39 9.12
CA LEU A 41 -10.59 -19.39 8.41
C LEU A 41 -9.89 -20.73 8.56
N ASP A 42 -9.15 -21.14 7.54
CA ASP A 42 -8.15 -22.19 7.61
C ASP A 42 -6.91 -21.71 8.36
N SER A 43 -5.95 -22.61 8.60
CA SER A 43 -4.65 -22.23 9.12
C SER A 43 -3.92 -21.30 8.17
N ALA A 44 -3.08 -20.41 8.71
CA ALA A 44 -2.26 -19.54 7.92
C ALA A 44 -1.33 -20.32 6.96
N VAL A 45 -1.18 -19.81 5.76
CA VAL A 45 -0.08 -20.15 4.86
C VAL A 45 0.85 -18.94 4.81
N THR A 46 2.10 -19.16 5.20
CA THR A 46 3.10 -18.11 5.36
C THR A 46 3.98 -18.02 4.12
N HIS A 47 4.17 -16.83 3.60
CA HIS A 47 4.98 -16.50 2.43
C HIS A 47 6.06 -15.49 2.79
N ALA A 48 7.25 -15.58 2.17
CA ALA A 48 8.25 -14.53 2.29
C ALA A 48 7.82 -13.29 1.49
N SER A 49 7.93 -12.10 2.08
CA SER A 49 7.86 -10.85 1.33
C SER A 49 9.11 -10.71 0.43
N SER A 50 8.96 -10.07 -0.73
CA SER A 50 10.08 -9.82 -1.65
C SER A 50 11.10 -8.86 -1.06
N GLY A 51 10.65 -7.84 -0.35
CA GLY A 51 11.50 -6.90 0.37
C GLY A 51 11.24 -6.92 1.88
N SER A 52 12.05 -6.16 2.61
CA SER A 52 12.01 -6.13 4.07
C SER A 52 10.92 -5.22 4.61
N THR A 53 10.32 -5.65 5.71
CA THR A 53 9.30 -4.91 6.45
C THR A 53 8.04 -4.63 5.60
N PRO A 54 7.32 -5.68 5.12
CA PRO A 54 6.02 -5.50 4.48
C PRO A 54 5.09 -4.79 5.45
N TYR A 55 4.47 -3.69 4.98
CA TYR A 55 3.70 -2.83 5.86
C TYR A 55 2.24 -2.71 5.40
N GLY A 56 1.91 -1.63 4.69
CA GLY A 56 0.59 -1.43 4.11
C GLY A 56 0.42 -2.21 2.81
N PHE A 57 -0.82 -2.56 2.49
CA PHE A 57 -1.15 -3.21 1.24
C PHE A 57 -2.57 -2.91 0.79
N ASP A 58 -2.82 -3.08 -0.50
CA ASP A 58 -4.17 -3.11 -1.05
C ASP A 58 -4.30 -4.26 -2.05
N ILE A 59 -5.54 -4.67 -2.33
CA ILE A 59 -5.83 -5.80 -3.20
C ILE A 59 -6.81 -5.37 -4.27
N SER A 60 -6.37 -5.41 -5.52
CA SER A 60 -7.22 -5.08 -6.67
C SER A 60 -8.36 -6.09 -6.85
N GLN A 61 -9.39 -5.70 -7.59
CA GLN A 61 -10.57 -6.54 -7.86
C GLN A 61 -10.23 -7.84 -8.58
N ASN A 62 -9.13 -7.91 -9.30
CA ASN A 62 -8.68 -9.13 -9.99
C ASN A 62 -7.78 -10.04 -9.13
N GLY A 63 -7.50 -9.66 -7.86
CA GLY A 63 -6.71 -10.45 -6.92
C GLY A 63 -5.21 -10.15 -6.93
N THR A 64 -4.78 -9.04 -7.54
CA THR A 64 -3.40 -8.57 -7.37
C THR A 64 -3.25 -7.89 -6.02
N LEU A 65 -2.42 -8.43 -5.18
CA LEU A 65 -1.97 -7.83 -3.91
C LEU A 65 -0.73 -6.97 -4.21
N VAL A 66 -0.76 -5.71 -3.80
CA VAL A 66 0.41 -4.80 -3.82
C VAL A 66 0.77 -4.45 -2.38
N VAL A 67 2.04 -4.59 -2.02
CA VAL A 67 2.55 -4.43 -0.65
C VAL A 67 3.67 -3.41 -0.63
N SER A 68 3.59 -2.43 0.28
CA SER A 68 4.71 -1.54 0.58
C SER A 68 5.75 -2.21 1.48
N GLU A 69 7.01 -1.89 1.29
CA GLU A 69 8.15 -2.50 1.98
C GLU A 69 8.98 -1.40 2.67
N ALA A 70 8.58 -1.06 3.92
CA ALA A 70 8.97 0.18 4.59
C ALA A 70 10.48 0.35 4.82
N VAL A 71 11.24 -0.73 5.05
CA VAL A 71 12.70 -0.69 5.19
C VAL A 71 13.40 -0.84 3.84
N ALA A 72 12.80 -1.56 2.90
CA ALA A 72 13.35 -1.70 1.56
C ALA A 72 13.25 -0.42 0.72
N GLY A 73 12.30 0.51 1.04
CA GLY A 73 12.00 1.67 0.21
C GLY A 73 11.45 1.23 -1.15
N ALA A 74 10.40 0.40 -1.13
CA ALA A 74 9.93 -0.30 -2.33
C ALA A 74 8.45 -0.72 -2.22
N ALA A 75 7.93 -1.22 -3.33
CA ALA A 75 6.70 -2.00 -3.36
C ALA A 75 6.89 -3.30 -4.16
N SER A 76 6.10 -4.32 -3.83
CA SER A 76 6.05 -5.58 -4.56
C SER A 76 4.62 -5.99 -4.87
N SER A 77 4.42 -6.82 -5.90
CA SER A 77 3.11 -7.35 -6.25
C SER A 77 3.07 -8.87 -6.30
N TYR A 78 1.91 -9.41 -5.96
CA TYR A 78 1.66 -10.84 -5.87
C TYR A 78 0.29 -11.18 -6.46
N SER A 79 0.16 -12.36 -7.03
CA SER A 79 -1.15 -12.93 -7.35
C SER A 79 -1.70 -13.71 -6.16
N LEU A 80 -2.98 -13.50 -5.85
CA LEU A 80 -3.73 -14.23 -4.84
C LEU A 80 -4.94 -14.88 -5.52
N THR A 81 -5.11 -16.19 -5.34
CA THR A 81 -6.25 -16.93 -5.89
C THR A 81 -7.17 -17.47 -4.80
N ALA A 82 -8.43 -17.73 -5.14
CA ALA A 82 -9.42 -18.31 -4.22
C ALA A 82 -9.04 -19.68 -3.63
N ARG A 83 -8.05 -20.34 -4.24
CA ARG A 83 -7.52 -21.63 -3.74
C ARG A 83 -6.28 -21.45 -2.87
N GLY A 84 -5.94 -20.21 -2.49
CA GLY A 84 -4.77 -19.88 -1.67
C GLY A 84 -3.44 -19.94 -2.41
N ALA A 85 -3.42 -20.09 -3.75
CA ALA A 85 -2.17 -19.96 -4.48
C ALA A 85 -1.70 -18.50 -4.41
N PHE A 86 -0.43 -18.35 -4.05
CA PHE A 86 0.26 -17.08 -3.86
C PHE A 86 1.56 -17.12 -4.66
N SER A 87 1.81 -16.15 -5.50
CA SER A 87 3.07 -16.06 -6.26
C SER A 87 3.46 -14.60 -6.50
N THR A 88 4.75 -14.34 -6.45
CA THR A 88 5.31 -13.01 -6.77
C THR A 88 5.14 -12.73 -8.26
N ILE A 89 4.63 -11.53 -8.58
CA ILE A 89 4.56 -10.99 -9.96
C ILE A 89 5.74 -10.03 -10.16
N SER A 90 5.77 -8.93 -9.38
CA SER A 90 6.93 -8.04 -9.32
C SER A 90 7.60 -8.17 -7.97
N GLY A 91 8.90 -8.43 -7.98
CA GLY A 91 9.73 -8.33 -6.78
C GLY A 91 9.81 -6.88 -6.29
N SER A 92 10.67 -6.65 -5.31
CA SER A 92 10.84 -5.33 -4.69
C SER A 92 11.25 -4.27 -5.71
N ILE A 93 10.31 -3.39 -6.11
CA ILE A 93 10.54 -2.26 -7.02
C ILE A 93 10.84 -1.03 -6.17
N GLY A 94 12.11 -0.63 -6.13
CA GLY A 94 12.58 0.49 -5.32
C GLY A 94 12.06 1.83 -5.81
N ASP A 95 11.77 2.74 -4.87
CA ASP A 95 11.35 4.11 -5.13
C ASP A 95 12.38 5.14 -4.67
N ASP A 96 13.50 4.70 -4.09
CA ASP A 96 14.54 5.54 -3.50
C ASP A 96 14.01 6.50 -2.40
N GLN A 97 12.82 6.21 -1.85
CA GLN A 97 12.19 6.98 -0.80
C GLN A 97 12.31 6.26 0.56
N LYS A 98 11.89 6.94 1.63
CA LYS A 98 12.04 6.44 2.99
C LYS A 98 10.71 6.12 3.63
N ALA A 99 10.64 4.92 4.21
CA ALA A 99 9.51 4.44 4.98
C ALA A 99 8.18 4.53 4.21
N PRO A 100 8.05 3.89 3.00
CA PRO A 100 6.75 3.68 2.38
C PRO A 100 5.92 2.77 3.30
N CYS A 101 4.99 3.39 4.05
CA CYS A 101 4.20 2.67 5.05
C CYS A 101 2.87 2.20 4.47
N TRP A 102 1.96 3.13 4.19
CA TRP A 102 0.64 2.77 3.67
C TRP A 102 0.59 2.82 2.14
N LEU A 103 -0.31 2.01 1.58
CA LEU A 103 -0.46 1.86 0.15
C LEU A 103 -1.93 1.76 -0.22
N VAL A 104 -2.30 2.33 -1.37
CA VAL A 104 -3.64 2.21 -1.95
C VAL A 104 -3.55 1.93 -3.45
N ILE A 105 -4.49 1.15 -3.98
CA ILE A 105 -4.70 0.94 -5.42
C ILE A 105 -5.88 1.80 -5.87
N THR A 106 -5.78 2.45 -7.04
CA THR A 106 -6.91 3.18 -7.63
C THR A 106 -8.09 2.26 -7.90
N LYS A 107 -9.32 2.81 -7.84
CA LYS A 107 -10.55 2.01 -8.02
C LYS A 107 -10.64 1.31 -9.37
N ASP A 108 -9.98 1.87 -10.40
CA ASP A 108 -9.86 1.26 -11.74
C ASP A 108 -8.72 0.23 -11.86
N GLY A 109 -7.91 0.09 -10.82
CA GLY A 109 -6.82 -0.89 -10.73
C GLY A 109 -5.59 -0.56 -11.58
N ARG A 110 -5.44 0.69 -12.07
CA ARG A 110 -4.32 1.06 -12.96
C ARG A 110 -3.08 1.59 -12.27
N PHE A 111 -3.24 2.11 -11.06
CA PHE A 111 -2.14 2.71 -10.30
C PHE A 111 -2.17 2.27 -8.85
N ALA A 112 -0.99 2.24 -8.22
CA ALA A 112 -0.82 2.11 -6.79
C ALA A 112 0.05 3.27 -6.28
N TYR A 113 -0.23 3.74 -5.06
CA TYR A 113 0.52 4.84 -4.44
C TYR A 113 0.93 4.48 -3.03
N THR A 114 2.18 4.80 -2.67
CA THR A 114 2.71 4.63 -1.31
C THR A 114 2.92 5.98 -0.65
N ALA A 115 2.57 6.06 0.64
CA ALA A 115 2.88 7.19 1.50
C ALA A 115 4.26 7.00 2.13
N ASN A 116 5.23 7.86 1.81
CA ASN A 116 6.61 7.78 2.25
C ASN A 116 6.84 8.68 3.47
N ALA A 117 6.53 8.14 4.65
CA ALA A 117 6.54 8.91 5.91
C ALA A 117 7.91 9.48 6.28
N GLY A 118 9.00 8.93 5.77
CA GLY A 118 10.37 9.37 6.06
C GLY A 118 10.97 10.34 5.04
N SER A 119 10.25 10.65 3.95
CA SER A 119 10.73 11.54 2.88
C SER A 119 9.69 12.55 2.37
N SER A 120 8.57 12.74 3.11
CA SER A 120 7.55 13.76 2.83
C SER A 120 7.02 13.68 1.39
N SER A 121 6.80 12.46 0.89
CA SER A 121 6.45 12.23 -0.51
C SER A 121 5.45 11.09 -0.71
N ILE A 122 4.91 11.01 -1.91
CA ILE A 122 4.09 9.91 -2.39
C ILE A 122 4.78 9.35 -3.63
N SER A 123 5.00 8.04 -3.66
CA SER A 123 5.47 7.34 -4.85
C SER A 123 4.29 6.68 -5.57
N GLY A 124 4.27 6.80 -6.89
CA GLY A 124 3.28 6.18 -7.74
C GLY A 124 3.88 5.03 -8.55
N TYR A 125 3.09 3.99 -8.73
CA TYR A 125 3.40 2.85 -9.57
C TYR A 125 2.27 2.62 -10.57
N LYS A 126 2.61 2.40 -11.83
CA LYS A 126 1.69 1.82 -12.79
C LYS A 126 1.49 0.35 -12.44
N LEU A 127 0.23 -0.06 -12.35
CA LEU A 127 -0.14 -1.46 -12.17
C LEU A 127 -0.70 -1.97 -13.49
N ASP A 128 0.06 -2.81 -14.17
CA ASP A 128 -0.37 -3.41 -15.43
C ASP A 128 -1.41 -4.52 -15.21
N HIS A 129 -2.12 -4.91 -16.25
CA HIS A 129 -3.22 -5.88 -16.18
C HIS A 129 -2.78 -7.27 -15.68
N ASP A 130 -1.53 -7.65 -15.89
CA ASP A 130 -0.94 -8.89 -15.39
C ASP A 130 -0.47 -8.78 -13.93
N GLY A 131 -0.61 -7.61 -13.31
CA GLY A 131 -0.22 -7.31 -11.94
C GLY A 131 1.22 -6.82 -11.80
N SER A 132 1.96 -6.63 -12.89
CA SER A 132 3.32 -6.08 -12.82
C SER A 132 3.32 -4.60 -12.45
N LEU A 133 4.35 -4.19 -11.69
CA LEU A 133 4.56 -2.83 -11.21
C LEU A 133 5.66 -2.14 -12.00
N GLN A 134 5.43 -0.87 -12.34
CA GLN A 134 6.43 0.01 -12.90
C GLN A 134 6.38 1.36 -12.16
N LEU A 135 7.50 1.82 -11.62
CA LEU A 135 7.60 3.14 -10.99
C LEU A 135 7.26 4.24 -12.00
N LEU A 136 6.41 5.20 -11.62
CA LEU A 136 5.97 6.29 -12.51
C LEU A 136 7.06 7.33 -12.73
N ASP A 137 7.77 7.70 -11.66
CA ASP A 137 8.77 8.75 -11.67
C ASP A 137 10.13 8.18 -11.27
N SER A 138 11.15 8.38 -12.09
CA SER A 138 12.48 7.78 -11.90
C SER A 138 13.19 8.18 -10.59
N ASN A 139 12.76 9.27 -9.97
CA ASN A 139 13.23 9.72 -8.64
C ASN A 139 12.34 9.25 -7.49
N GLY A 140 11.31 8.44 -7.78
CA GLY A 140 10.36 7.92 -6.81
C GLY A 140 9.37 8.93 -6.23
N VAL A 141 9.35 10.18 -6.69
CA VAL A 141 8.46 11.21 -6.14
C VAL A 141 7.40 11.60 -7.16
N THR A 142 6.19 11.07 -7.01
CA THR A 142 5.02 11.45 -7.83
C THR A 142 4.33 12.70 -7.27
N ALA A 143 4.35 12.88 -5.94
CA ALA A 143 3.94 14.12 -5.28
C ALA A 143 4.75 14.35 -4.00
N SER A 144 4.89 15.63 -3.63
CA SER A 144 5.42 16.04 -2.32
C SER A 144 4.27 16.45 -1.41
N THR A 145 4.39 16.11 -0.12
CA THR A 145 3.49 16.60 0.95
C THR A 145 4.07 17.83 1.67
N GLY A 146 5.07 18.47 1.06
CA GLY A 146 5.67 19.68 1.58
C GLY A 146 6.82 19.47 2.57
N GLU A 147 7.43 20.57 2.99
CA GLU A 147 8.50 20.54 3.99
C GLU A 147 7.95 20.02 5.34
N ASN A 148 8.71 19.14 5.98
CA ASN A 148 8.33 18.44 7.22
C ASN A 148 7.12 17.51 7.11
N GLY A 149 6.60 17.26 5.92
CA GLY A 149 5.51 16.31 5.70
C GLY A 149 5.85 14.93 6.25
N LYS A 150 4.82 14.28 6.78
CA LYS A 150 4.89 12.89 7.25
C LYS A 150 3.59 12.19 6.87
N PRO A 151 3.43 11.84 5.59
CA PRO A 151 2.23 11.15 5.15
C PRO A 151 2.19 9.75 5.80
N LEU A 152 1.21 9.55 6.68
CA LEU A 152 1.04 8.29 7.42
C LEU A 152 0.08 7.33 6.74
N ASP A 153 -0.92 7.87 6.01
CA ASP A 153 -1.93 7.05 5.35
C ASP A 153 -2.44 7.73 4.08
N VAL A 154 -2.97 6.93 3.16
CA VAL A 154 -3.53 7.38 1.88
C VAL A 154 -4.83 6.65 1.57
N ALA A 155 -5.78 7.37 0.96
CA ALA A 155 -7.03 6.81 0.47
C ALA A 155 -7.38 7.37 -0.91
N VAL A 156 -8.12 6.60 -1.72
CA VAL A 156 -8.57 7.02 -3.06
C VAL A 156 -10.11 6.94 -3.13
N ASP A 157 -10.74 8.02 -3.60
CA ASP A 157 -12.19 8.07 -3.84
C ASP A 157 -12.58 7.51 -5.22
N HIS A 158 -13.89 7.45 -5.50
CA HIS A 158 -14.41 7.03 -6.80
C HIS A 158 -14.24 8.06 -7.92
N ASN A 159 -13.86 9.30 -7.59
CA ASN A 159 -13.70 10.42 -8.51
C ASN A 159 -12.25 10.65 -8.94
N GLN A 160 -11.36 9.66 -8.71
CA GLN A 160 -9.94 9.74 -9.04
C GLN A 160 -9.19 10.84 -8.26
N HIS A 161 -9.50 10.96 -6.95
CA HIS A 161 -8.71 11.77 -6.04
C HIS A 161 -8.00 10.89 -5.03
N LEU A 162 -6.74 11.20 -4.76
CA LEU A 162 -5.96 10.64 -3.66
C LEU A 162 -5.91 11.65 -2.53
N TYR A 163 -6.15 11.17 -1.32
CA TYR A 163 -6.02 11.95 -0.08
C TYR A 163 -4.90 11.37 0.75
N ALA A 164 -3.96 12.23 1.16
CA ALA A 164 -2.87 11.87 2.05
C ALA A 164 -3.06 12.52 3.43
N LEU A 165 -3.05 11.69 4.47
CA LEU A 165 -3.05 12.14 5.85
C LEU A 165 -1.61 12.49 6.23
N ASP A 166 -1.29 13.78 6.22
CA ASP A 166 0.03 14.30 6.59
C ASP A 166 0.06 14.71 8.08
N ALA A 167 0.59 13.81 8.90
CA ALA A 167 0.70 14.05 10.34
C ALA A 167 1.83 15.03 10.70
N GLY A 168 2.81 15.26 9.81
CA GLY A 168 3.89 16.21 10.04
C GLY A 168 3.39 17.66 9.98
N ASN A 169 2.51 17.95 9.05
CA ASN A 169 1.93 19.27 8.84
C ASN A 169 0.51 19.43 9.41
N HIS A 170 -0.06 18.38 10.00
CA HIS A 170 -1.43 18.35 10.56
C HIS A 170 -2.50 18.70 9.52
N VAL A 171 -2.38 18.13 8.31
CA VAL A 171 -3.27 18.39 7.18
C VAL A 171 -3.74 17.09 6.52
N ILE A 172 -4.78 17.20 5.72
CA ILE A 172 -5.13 16.23 4.69
C ILE A 172 -4.89 16.91 3.34
N ASP A 173 -3.93 16.41 2.59
CA ASP A 173 -3.64 16.85 1.24
C ASP A 173 -4.44 16.05 0.23
N GLY A 174 -5.09 16.74 -0.70
CA GLY A 174 -5.86 16.14 -1.79
C GLY A 174 -5.17 16.35 -3.14
N PHE A 175 -5.14 15.30 -3.95
CA PHE A 175 -4.54 15.28 -5.28
C PHE A 175 -5.51 14.70 -6.30
N ALA A 176 -5.64 15.34 -7.46
CA ALA A 176 -6.30 14.74 -8.61
C ALA A 176 -5.35 13.77 -9.31
N ILE A 177 -5.85 12.56 -9.62
CA ILE A 177 -5.09 11.51 -10.32
C ILE A 177 -5.31 11.68 -11.83
N GLY A 178 -4.25 12.00 -12.55
CA GLY A 178 -4.26 12.13 -14.02
C GLY A 178 -4.27 10.78 -14.74
N ASN A 179 -4.55 10.81 -16.04
CA ASN A 179 -4.65 9.60 -16.88
C ASN A 179 -3.37 8.74 -16.92
N ALA A 180 -2.21 9.35 -16.68
CA ALA A 180 -0.92 8.66 -16.61
C ALA A 180 -0.46 8.38 -15.17
N GLY A 181 -1.31 8.61 -14.17
CA GLY A 181 -0.99 8.41 -12.76
C GLY A 181 -0.31 9.59 -12.07
N ALA A 182 -0.08 10.70 -12.76
CA ALA A 182 0.46 11.91 -12.15
C ALA A 182 -0.51 12.47 -11.09
N LEU A 183 0.03 12.98 -10.00
CA LEU A 183 -0.73 13.60 -8.91
C LEU A 183 -0.64 15.13 -9.01
N THR A 184 -1.78 15.78 -9.12
CA THR A 184 -1.87 17.25 -9.13
C THR A 184 -2.55 17.72 -7.84
N PRO A 185 -1.91 18.57 -7.01
CA PRO A 185 -2.52 19.08 -5.79
C PRO A 185 -3.82 19.84 -6.08
N VAL A 186 -4.90 19.56 -5.33
CA VAL A 186 -6.20 20.23 -5.47
C VAL A 186 -6.71 20.82 -4.16
N SER A 187 -6.28 20.32 -3.03
CA SER A 187 -6.69 20.82 -1.71
C SER A 187 -5.66 20.51 -0.65
N SER A 188 -5.66 21.29 0.44
CA SER A 188 -4.99 20.97 1.69
C SER A 188 -5.88 21.48 2.83
N THR A 189 -6.35 20.57 3.67
CA THR A 189 -7.24 20.88 4.79
C THR A 189 -6.45 20.85 6.08
N THR A 190 -6.37 21.98 6.76
CA THR A 190 -5.58 22.18 7.99
C THR A 190 -6.38 21.91 9.26
N GLY A 191 -5.69 21.90 10.40
CA GLY A 191 -6.32 21.79 11.72
C GLY A 191 -6.64 20.37 12.15
N MET A 192 -5.96 19.39 11.56
CA MET A 192 -6.10 17.99 11.95
C MET A 192 -5.41 17.73 13.31
N PRO A 193 -5.98 16.82 14.15
CA PRO A 193 -5.35 16.45 15.42
C PRO A 193 -3.96 15.80 15.22
N GLU A 194 -3.03 16.05 16.16
CA GLU A 194 -1.69 15.44 16.16
C GLU A 194 -1.72 13.91 16.27
N THR A 195 -2.80 13.33 16.77
CA THR A 195 -2.96 11.88 17.01
C THR A 195 -3.62 11.15 15.85
N MET A 196 -3.80 11.80 14.73
CA MET A 196 -4.43 11.25 13.54
C MET A 196 -3.56 10.14 12.91
N VAL A 197 -4.12 8.96 12.64
CA VAL A 197 -3.36 7.78 12.15
C VAL A 197 -4.01 7.04 11.00
N GLY A 198 -5.23 7.40 10.57
CA GLY A 198 -5.91 6.69 9.49
C GLY A 198 -6.88 7.57 8.71
N ILE A 199 -7.06 7.30 7.41
CA ILE A 199 -8.00 7.97 6.52
C ILE A 199 -8.76 6.95 5.68
N ALA A 200 -10.01 7.25 5.33
CA ALA A 200 -10.81 6.49 4.37
C ALA A 200 -11.54 7.42 3.42
N ALA A 201 -11.68 7.02 2.17
CA ALA A 201 -12.45 7.71 1.14
C ALA A 201 -13.43 6.74 0.46
N PHE A 202 -14.59 7.25 0.00
CA PHE A 202 -15.67 6.45 -0.59
C PHE A 202 -16.01 6.94 -1.99
#